data_3c60971730af5962d60c56804651caff
#
_entry.id   3c60971730af5962d60c56804651caff
#
_cell.length_a   1.000
_cell.length_b   1.000
_cell.length_c   1.000
_cell.angle_alpha   90.00
_cell.angle_beta   90.00
_cell.angle_gamma   90.00
#
_symmetry.space_group_name_H-M   'P 1'
#
loop_
_entity.id
_entity.type
_entity.pdbx_description
1 polymer ?
#
loop_
_entity_poly.entity_id
_entity_poly.type
_entity_poly.pdbx_seq_one_letter_code
_entity_poly.pdbx_strand_id
1 'polypeptide(L)'
;MKGKIAVFCSASYTIDPKYNKVAREFVRAASLRGYGIVSGGTIKGTMGEISEELRDCGGWHLGVIPRFMKQYVYPELSEVIWTDTMAERKTLLREGTTAVVALPGGIGTLDEVIETYALLHLKQYDGRIFLLNHEGFYEPLRALLQHYVEYAQSGDLCAY
;
A
#
# COMPACT_ATOMS: atom_id res chain seq x y z
N MET A 1 -19.67 2.63 -3.65
CA MET A 1 -18.30 2.76 -3.13
C MET A 1 -17.87 4.23 -3.21
N LYS A 2 -17.35 4.80 -2.13
CA LYS A 2 -16.93 6.23 -2.10
C LYS A 2 -15.62 6.50 -2.84
N GLY A 3 -14.83 5.46 -3.03
CA GLY A 3 -13.53 5.49 -3.68
C GLY A 3 -12.73 4.25 -3.34
N LYS A 4 -11.52 4.15 -3.88
CA LYS A 4 -10.58 3.05 -3.61
C LYS A 4 -9.37 3.58 -2.86
N ILE A 5 -8.85 2.78 -1.93
CA ILE A 5 -7.61 3.04 -1.19
C ILE A 5 -6.64 1.91 -1.54
N ALA A 6 -5.47 2.26 -2.07
CA ALA A 6 -4.38 1.31 -2.20
C ALA A 6 -3.70 1.10 -0.84
N VAL A 7 -3.44 -0.14 -0.48
CA VAL A 7 -2.77 -0.52 0.77
C VAL A 7 -1.46 -1.23 0.45
N PHE A 8 -0.36 -0.58 0.80
CA PHE A 8 0.98 -1.17 0.72
C PHE A 8 1.35 -1.76 2.07
N CYS A 9 1.72 -3.00 2.11
CA CYS A 9 2.01 -3.71 3.37
C CYS A 9 2.95 -4.89 3.17
N SER A 10 3.38 -5.49 4.27
CA SER A 10 4.33 -6.59 4.28
C SER A 10 3.76 -7.88 3.70
N ALA A 11 4.60 -8.59 2.93
CA ALA A 11 4.39 -9.99 2.56
C ALA A 11 5.17 -10.96 3.47
N SER A 12 5.84 -10.48 4.52
CA SER A 12 6.65 -11.29 5.43
C SER A 12 5.80 -11.91 6.53
N TYR A 13 6.00 -13.21 6.77
CA TYR A 13 5.40 -13.91 7.92
C TYR A 13 6.06 -13.57 9.26
N THR A 14 7.23 -12.91 9.24
CA THR A 14 8.00 -12.59 10.44
C THR A 14 7.79 -11.15 10.92
N ILE A 15 6.81 -10.44 10.33
CA ILE A 15 6.45 -9.11 10.84
C ILE A 15 5.85 -9.21 12.25
N ASP A 16 6.13 -8.22 13.09
CA ASP A 16 5.56 -8.18 14.43
C ASP A 16 4.02 -8.19 14.38
N PRO A 17 3.35 -9.10 15.08
CA PRO A 17 1.88 -9.24 15.08
C PRO A 17 1.11 -7.96 15.42
N LYS A 18 1.70 -7.03 16.16
CA LYS A 18 1.07 -5.73 16.47
C LYS A 18 0.74 -4.94 15.21
N TYR A 19 1.58 -5.05 14.15
CA TYR A 19 1.34 -4.37 12.88
C TYR A 19 0.20 -5.03 12.09
N ASN A 20 0.04 -6.35 12.19
CA ASN A 20 -1.09 -7.05 11.60
C ASN A 20 -2.41 -6.62 12.25
N LYS A 21 -2.42 -6.47 13.58
CA LYS A 21 -3.61 -6.00 14.30
C LYS A 21 -4.08 -4.63 13.81
N VAL A 22 -3.17 -3.65 13.74
CA VAL A 22 -3.53 -2.30 13.29
C VAL A 22 -3.90 -2.25 11.81
N ALA A 23 -3.32 -3.14 11.00
CA ALA A 23 -3.67 -3.29 9.59
C ALA A 23 -5.12 -3.76 9.42
N ARG A 24 -5.54 -4.79 10.17
CA ARG A 24 -6.92 -5.30 10.19
C ARG A 24 -7.91 -4.21 10.64
N GLU A 25 -7.60 -3.51 11.72
CA GLU A 25 -8.43 -2.40 12.22
C GLU A 25 -8.60 -1.30 11.16
N PHE A 26 -7.52 -0.95 10.46
CA PHE A 26 -7.56 0.05 9.39
C PHE A 26 -8.46 -0.36 8.23
N VAL A 27 -8.27 -1.56 7.66
CA VAL A 27 -9.06 -1.98 6.48
C VAL A 27 -10.53 -2.20 6.83
N ARG A 28 -10.84 -2.72 8.02
CA ARG A 28 -12.22 -2.81 8.54
C ARG A 28 -12.85 -1.42 8.60
N ALA A 29 -12.17 -0.45 9.22
CA ALA A 29 -12.68 0.91 9.37
C ALA A 29 -12.88 1.60 8.01
N ALA A 30 -11.98 1.40 7.05
CA ALA A 30 -12.11 1.93 5.69
C ALA A 30 -13.30 1.30 4.95
N SER A 31 -13.44 -0.03 5.01
CA SER A 31 -14.54 -0.77 4.41
C SER A 31 -15.90 -0.32 4.96
N LEU A 32 -16.05 -0.23 6.28
CA LEU A 32 -17.28 0.24 6.94
C LEU A 32 -17.66 1.67 6.57
N ARG A 33 -16.67 2.48 6.16
CA ARG A 33 -16.91 3.83 5.64
C ARG A 33 -17.23 3.87 4.15
N GLY A 34 -17.28 2.71 3.49
CA GLY A 34 -17.65 2.56 2.08
C GLY A 34 -16.49 2.71 1.10
N TYR A 35 -15.25 2.55 1.52
CA TYR A 35 -14.08 2.50 0.64
C TYR A 35 -13.77 1.05 0.24
N GLY A 36 -13.40 0.86 -1.05
CA GLY A 36 -12.80 -0.38 -1.50
C GLY A 36 -11.30 -0.39 -1.25
N ILE A 37 -10.75 -1.57 -1.03
CA ILE A 37 -9.30 -1.77 -0.81
C ILE A 37 -8.65 -2.39 -2.05
N VAL A 38 -7.52 -1.85 -2.44
CA VAL A 38 -6.64 -2.39 -3.50
C VAL A 38 -5.33 -2.80 -2.83
N SER A 39 -4.88 -4.02 -3.02
CA SER A 39 -3.62 -4.51 -2.45
C SER A 39 -2.91 -5.51 -3.36
N GLY A 40 -1.77 -6.00 -2.89
CA GLY A 40 -1.06 -7.09 -3.56
C GLY A 40 -1.80 -8.43 -3.58
N GLY A 41 -2.91 -8.56 -2.86
CA GLY A 41 -3.86 -9.66 -2.98
C GLY A 41 -3.33 -11.07 -2.68
N THR A 42 -2.24 -11.21 -1.92
CA THR A 42 -1.66 -12.53 -1.60
C THR A 42 -2.02 -12.99 -0.19
N ILE A 43 -1.88 -14.30 0.04
CA ILE A 43 -2.06 -14.93 1.37
C ILE A 43 -0.93 -14.63 2.36
N LYS A 44 0.10 -13.88 1.94
CA LYS A 44 1.35 -13.72 2.69
C LYS A 44 1.32 -12.54 3.65
N GLY A 45 1.81 -12.75 4.87
CA GLY A 45 2.06 -11.70 5.86
C GLY A 45 0.85 -10.81 6.10
N THR A 46 1.07 -9.52 6.25
CA THR A 46 0.00 -8.53 6.45
C THR A 46 -1.00 -8.49 5.29
N MET A 47 -0.60 -8.85 4.04
CA MET A 47 -1.55 -8.94 2.93
C MET A 47 -2.61 -10.02 3.16
N GLY A 48 -2.23 -11.17 3.69
CA GLY A 48 -3.18 -12.23 4.09
C GLY A 48 -4.12 -11.77 5.19
N GLU A 49 -3.57 -11.12 6.22
CA GLU A 49 -4.34 -10.59 7.35
C GLU A 49 -5.41 -9.59 6.94
N ILE A 50 -5.07 -8.62 6.08
CA ILE A 50 -6.06 -7.65 5.58
C ILE A 50 -7.09 -8.30 4.65
N SER A 51 -6.71 -9.34 3.91
CA SER A 51 -7.64 -10.07 3.04
C SER A 51 -8.67 -10.84 3.86
N GLU A 52 -8.24 -11.53 4.93
CA GLU A 52 -9.15 -12.20 5.88
C GLU A 52 -10.12 -11.20 6.53
N GLU A 53 -9.58 -10.07 7.00
CA GLU A 53 -10.41 -9.05 7.64
C GLU A 53 -11.47 -8.48 6.71
N LEU A 54 -11.11 -8.22 5.44
CA LEU A 54 -12.05 -7.71 4.43
C LEU A 54 -13.11 -8.75 4.09
N ARG A 55 -12.75 -10.03 3.95
CA ARG A 55 -13.72 -11.13 3.82
C ARG A 55 -14.71 -11.14 4.98
N ASP A 56 -14.20 -11.10 6.21
CA ASP A 56 -15.01 -11.23 7.43
C ASP A 56 -15.96 -10.05 7.63
N CYS A 57 -15.61 -8.85 7.17
CA CYS A 57 -16.48 -7.67 7.24
C CYS A 57 -17.27 -7.40 5.94
N GLY A 58 -17.18 -8.27 4.93
CA GLY A 58 -17.85 -8.09 3.63
C GLY A 58 -17.31 -6.93 2.81
N GLY A 59 -16.05 -6.56 3.00
CA GLY A 59 -15.39 -5.46 2.30
C GLY A 59 -15.01 -5.83 0.87
N TRP A 60 -15.10 -4.86 -0.05
CA TRP A 60 -14.62 -5.05 -1.42
C TRP A 60 -13.10 -4.97 -1.49
N HIS A 61 -12.50 -5.99 -2.10
CA HIS A 61 -11.05 -6.14 -2.18
C HIS A 61 -10.58 -6.53 -3.58
N LEU A 62 -9.76 -5.67 -4.19
CA LEU A 62 -9.07 -5.93 -5.45
C LEU A 62 -7.62 -6.34 -5.18
N GLY A 63 -7.22 -7.49 -5.68
CA GLY A 63 -5.83 -7.94 -5.70
C GLY A 63 -5.17 -7.64 -7.05
N VAL A 64 -3.97 -7.04 -7.03
CA VAL A 64 -3.14 -6.85 -8.23
C VAL A 64 -1.92 -7.76 -8.11
N ILE A 65 -1.87 -8.82 -8.93
CA ILE A 65 -0.98 -9.97 -8.71
C ILE A 65 -0.21 -10.30 -9.99
N PRO A 66 1.12 -10.36 -9.94
CA PRO A 66 1.90 -10.87 -11.06
C PRO A 66 1.61 -12.35 -11.32
N ARG A 67 1.53 -12.76 -12.58
CA ARG A 67 1.23 -14.15 -12.95
C ARG A 67 2.18 -15.17 -12.35
N PHE A 68 3.47 -14.82 -12.16
CA PHE A 68 4.45 -15.69 -11.52
C PHE A 68 4.20 -15.90 -10.02
N MET A 69 3.30 -15.11 -9.40
CA MET A 69 2.89 -15.25 -7.99
C MET A 69 1.50 -15.89 -7.83
N LYS A 70 0.93 -16.45 -8.90
CA LYS A 70 -0.42 -17.02 -8.92
C LYS A 70 -0.71 -18.00 -7.77
N GLN A 71 0.26 -18.80 -7.35
CA GLN A 71 0.12 -19.74 -6.25
C GLN A 71 -0.12 -19.09 -4.89
N TYR A 72 0.11 -17.81 -4.76
CA TYR A 72 -0.07 -17.06 -3.51
C TYR A 72 -1.34 -16.21 -3.47
N VAL A 73 -2.16 -16.24 -4.53
CA VAL A 73 -3.39 -15.45 -4.57
C VAL A 73 -4.30 -15.78 -3.40
N TYR A 74 -4.87 -14.76 -2.76
CA TYR A 74 -5.91 -14.96 -1.76
C TYR A 74 -7.21 -15.41 -2.47
N PRO A 75 -7.84 -16.54 -2.08
CA PRO A 75 -8.90 -17.16 -2.87
C PRO A 75 -10.23 -16.39 -2.91
N GLU A 76 -10.48 -15.54 -1.93
CA GLU A 76 -11.76 -14.84 -1.76
C GLU A 76 -11.67 -13.32 -2.02
N LEU A 77 -10.80 -12.91 -2.95
CA LEU A 77 -10.78 -11.53 -3.46
C LEU A 77 -12.06 -11.23 -4.24
N SER A 78 -12.58 -10.00 -4.12
CA SER A 78 -13.72 -9.55 -4.93
C SER A 78 -13.37 -9.47 -6.41
N GLU A 79 -12.15 -9.03 -6.70
CA GLU A 79 -11.60 -8.92 -8.06
C GLU A 79 -10.09 -9.19 -8.06
N VAL A 80 -9.57 -9.65 -9.21
CA VAL A 80 -8.14 -9.88 -9.42
C VAL A 80 -7.71 -9.26 -10.75
N ILE A 81 -6.66 -8.46 -10.71
CA ILE A 81 -5.95 -8.01 -11.91
C ILE A 81 -4.61 -8.75 -11.99
N TRP A 82 -4.40 -9.45 -13.09
CA TRP A 82 -3.15 -10.14 -13.37
C TRP A 82 -2.19 -9.23 -14.13
N THR A 83 -0.92 -9.20 -13.71
CA THR A 83 0.14 -8.44 -14.36
C THR A 83 1.27 -9.36 -14.81
N ASP A 84 2.07 -8.90 -15.77
CA ASP A 84 3.24 -9.64 -16.25
C ASP A 84 4.52 -9.17 -15.57
N THR A 85 4.58 -7.93 -15.11
CA THR A 85 5.74 -7.34 -14.48
C THR A 85 5.43 -6.67 -13.13
N MET A 86 6.46 -6.46 -12.31
CA MET A 86 6.33 -5.70 -11.07
C MET A 86 6.08 -4.21 -11.33
N ALA A 87 6.60 -3.65 -12.41
CA ALA A 87 6.37 -2.26 -12.78
C ALA A 87 4.89 -2.02 -13.13
N GLU A 88 4.30 -2.89 -13.96
CA GLU A 88 2.88 -2.87 -14.28
C GLU A 88 2.02 -3.01 -13.00
N ARG A 89 2.38 -3.96 -12.14
CA ARG A 89 1.69 -4.15 -10.86
C ARG A 89 1.65 -2.88 -10.02
N LYS A 90 2.78 -2.21 -9.84
CA LYS A 90 2.86 -0.97 -9.04
C LYS A 90 1.98 0.14 -9.64
N THR A 91 1.92 0.25 -10.95
CA THR A 91 1.03 1.20 -11.64
C THR A 91 -0.43 0.89 -11.34
N LEU A 92 -0.86 -0.35 -11.55
CA LEU A 92 -2.26 -0.77 -11.36
C LEU A 92 -2.70 -0.78 -9.90
N LEU A 93 -1.79 -0.95 -8.94
CA LEU A 93 -2.10 -0.79 -7.51
C LEU A 93 -2.57 0.63 -7.17
N ARG A 94 -2.05 1.65 -7.86
CA ARG A 94 -2.39 3.06 -7.62
C ARG A 94 -3.52 3.56 -8.49
N GLU A 95 -3.71 2.97 -9.66
CA GLU A 95 -4.63 3.46 -10.67
C GLU A 95 -6.07 3.56 -10.16
N GLY A 96 -6.68 4.74 -10.33
CA GLY A 96 -8.04 5.01 -9.89
C GLY A 96 -8.26 4.97 -8.38
N THR A 97 -7.19 5.07 -7.58
CA THR A 97 -7.30 5.20 -6.13
C THR A 97 -7.30 6.65 -5.69
N THR A 98 -8.07 6.96 -4.64
CA THR A 98 -8.12 8.30 -4.04
C THR A 98 -7.01 8.53 -3.04
N ALA A 99 -6.43 7.46 -2.54
CA ALA A 99 -5.32 7.48 -1.60
C ALA A 99 -4.50 6.19 -1.65
N VAL A 100 -3.25 6.31 -1.26
CA VAL A 100 -2.37 5.21 -0.86
C VAL A 100 -2.16 5.28 0.63
N VAL A 101 -2.27 4.16 1.32
CA VAL A 101 -1.91 4.01 2.72
C VAL A 101 -0.82 2.94 2.85
N ALA A 102 0.33 3.34 3.35
CA ALA A 102 1.41 2.42 3.66
C ALA A 102 1.32 2.00 5.14
N LEU A 103 1.13 0.72 5.34
CA LEU A 103 1.24 0.07 6.64
C LEU A 103 2.70 -0.31 6.90
N PRO A 104 3.10 -0.57 8.15
CA PRO A 104 4.43 -1.11 8.43
C PRO A 104 4.76 -2.31 7.53
N GLY A 105 5.92 -2.26 6.89
CA GLY A 105 6.32 -3.27 5.90
C GLY A 105 7.81 -3.26 5.61
N GLY A 106 8.22 -4.08 4.65
CA GLY A 106 9.61 -4.23 4.26
C GLY A 106 10.01 -3.36 3.08
N ILE A 107 11.10 -3.76 2.43
CA ILE A 107 11.69 -3.01 1.30
C ILE A 107 10.72 -2.87 0.11
N GLY A 108 9.85 -3.86 -0.13
CA GLY A 108 8.83 -3.76 -1.19
C GLY A 108 7.81 -2.66 -0.90
N THR A 109 7.38 -2.53 0.35
CA THR A 109 6.49 -1.44 0.78
C THR A 109 7.18 -0.08 0.64
N LEU A 110 8.46 0.00 1.00
CA LEU A 110 9.24 1.22 0.83
C LEU A 110 9.37 1.62 -0.65
N ASP A 111 9.68 0.67 -1.54
CA ASP A 111 9.76 0.90 -2.98
C ASP A 111 8.44 1.46 -3.54
N GLU A 112 7.30 0.87 -3.16
CA GLU A 112 5.98 1.35 -3.56
C GLU A 112 5.68 2.76 -3.05
N VAL A 113 6.06 3.07 -1.82
CA VAL A 113 5.89 4.41 -1.21
C VAL A 113 6.73 5.45 -1.93
N ILE A 114 8.02 5.20 -2.14
CA ILE A 114 8.95 6.17 -2.75
C ILE A 114 8.55 6.43 -4.20
N GLU A 115 8.21 5.39 -4.98
CA GLU A 115 7.72 5.58 -6.35
C GLU A 115 6.45 6.42 -6.37
N THR A 116 5.49 6.12 -5.50
CA THR A 116 4.23 6.88 -5.44
C THR A 116 4.48 8.33 -5.02
N TYR A 117 5.39 8.56 -4.08
CA TYR A 117 5.79 9.92 -3.65
C TYR A 117 6.40 10.71 -4.82
N ALA A 118 7.30 10.09 -5.59
CA ALA A 118 7.90 10.71 -6.77
C ALA A 118 6.83 11.05 -7.83
N LEU A 119 5.89 10.14 -8.10
CA LEU A 119 4.80 10.37 -9.05
C LEU A 119 3.83 11.47 -8.59
N LEU A 120 3.56 11.56 -7.28
CA LEU A 120 2.78 12.65 -6.71
C LEU A 120 3.46 14.00 -6.95
N HIS A 121 4.78 14.08 -6.72
CA HIS A 121 5.57 15.26 -6.96
C HIS A 121 5.59 15.68 -8.45
N LEU A 122 5.66 14.71 -9.35
CA LEU A 122 5.56 14.90 -10.81
C LEU A 122 4.14 15.18 -11.32
N LYS A 123 3.13 15.21 -10.44
CA LYS A 123 1.71 15.34 -10.79
C LYS A 123 1.21 14.25 -11.73
N GLN A 124 1.79 13.06 -11.60
CA GLN A 124 1.36 11.83 -12.30
C GLN A 124 0.52 10.89 -11.44
N TYR A 125 0.26 11.30 -10.20
CA TYR A 125 -0.69 10.67 -9.30
C TYR A 125 -1.45 11.75 -8.55
N ASP A 126 -2.78 11.73 -8.61
CA ASP A 126 -3.64 12.76 -8.03
C ASP A 126 -4.17 12.42 -6.63
N GLY A 127 -3.88 11.21 -6.14
CA GLY A 127 -4.30 10.76 -4.82
C GLY A 127 -3.44 11.34 -3.70
N ARG A 128 -3.72 10.89 -2.49
CA ARG A 128 -2.95 11.25 -1.28
C ARG A 128 -2.14 10.07 -0.80
N ILE A 129 -1.02 10.33 -0.14
CA ILE A 129 -0.19 9.29 0.51
C ILE A 129 -0.26 9.48 2.02
N PHE A 130 -0.56 8.39 2.72
CA PHE A 130 -0.55 8.31 4.17
C PHE A 130 0.37 7.19 4.63
N LEU A 131 1.18 7.48 5.63
CA LEU A 131 1.99 6.48 6.32
C LEU A 131 1.33 6.18 7.67
N LEU A 132 0.92 4.95 7.89
CA LEU A 132 0.38 4.52 9.18
C LEU A 132 1.54 4.33 10.16
N ASN A 133 1.84 5.39 10.91
CA ASN A 133 3.02 5.48 11.77
C ASN A 133 2.77 4.85 13.15
N HIS A 134 2.39 3.58 13.18
CA HIS A 134 2.17 2.86 14.42
C HIS A 134 3.46 2.70 15.21
N GLU A 135 3.47 3.18 16.45
CA GLU A 135 4.65 3.16 17.34
C GLU A 135 5.93 3.74 16.72
N GLY A 136 5.79 4.74 15.86
CA GLY A 136 6.94 5.43 15.27
C GLY A 136 7.64 4.65 14.14
N PHE A 137 7.02 3.60 13.58
CA PHE A 137 7.63 2.77 12.54
C PHE A 137 8.20 3.60 11.37
N TYR A 138 7.51 4.65 10.97
CA TYR A 138 7.89 5.50 9.84
C TYR A 138 8.70 6.75 10.22
N GLU A 139 9.06 6.95 11.49
CA GLU A 139 9.88 8.12 11.88
C GLU A 139 11.21 8.20 11.14
N PRO A 140 11.98 7.09 10.93
CA PRO A 140 13.20 7.16 10.15
C PRO A 140 12.96 7.58 8.68
N LEU A 141 11.88 7.11 8.06
CA LEU A 141 11.53 7.51 6.70
C LEU A 141 11.10 8.98 6.65
N ARG A 142 10.32 9.44 7.62
CA ARG A 142 9.93 10.85 7.73
C ARG A 142 11.15 11.77 7.84
N ALA A 143 12.12 11.40 8.68
CA ALA A 143 13.36 12.14 8.83
C ALA A 143 14.18 12.17 7.53
N LEU A 144 14.25 11.03 6.82
CA LEU A 144 14.93 10.94 5.52
C LEU A 144 14.26 11.84 4.48
N LEU A 145 12.95 11.77 4.34
CA LEU A 145 12.20 12.60 3.38
C LEU A 145 12.34 14.09 3.71
N GLN A 146 12.31 14.45 4.99
CA GLN A 146 12.53 15.83 5.43
C GLN A 146 13.91 16.33 5.03
N HIS A 147 14.95 15.52 5.21
CA HIS A 147 16.32 15.84 4.78
C HIS A 147 16.38 16.14 3.28
N TYR A 148 15.74 15.31 2.44
CA TYR A 148 15.71 15.54 0.99
C TYR A 148 14.96 16.81 0.61
N VAL A 149 13.84 17.12 1.28
CA VAL A 149 13.09 18.36 1.04
C VAL A 149 13.94 19.58 1.38
N GLU A 150 14.63 19.59 2.51
CA GLU A 150 15.52 20.68 2.93
C GLU A 150 16.69 20.84 1.96
N TYR A 151 17.28 19.74 1.53
CA TYR A 151 18.38 19.73 0.56
C TYR A 151 17.93 20.28 -0.80
N ALA A 152 16.77 19.89 -1.30
CA ALA A 152 16.20 20.39 -2.54
C ALA A 152 15.90 21.91 -2.48
N GLN A 153 15.47 22.43 -1.33
CA GLN A 153 15.25 23.85 -1.12
C GLN A 153 16.55 24.66 -1.13
N SER A 154 17.68 24.05 -0.83
CA SER A 154 19.00 24.69 -0.92
C SER A 154 19.49 24.86 -2.37
N GLY A 155 18.81 24.31 -3.34
CA GLY A 155 19.18 24.34 -4.76
C GLY A 155 20.22 23.31 -5.18
N ASP A 156 20.65 22.44 -4.28
CA ASP A 156 21.71 21.45 -4.52
C ASP A 156 21.18 20.15 -5.15
N LEU A 157 19.89 19.96 -5.17
CA LEU A 157 19.21 18.88 -5.89
C LEU A 157 18.28 19.46 -6.94
N CYS A 158 18.41 18.98 -8.18
CA CYS A 158 17.33 19.08 -9.13
C CYS A 158 16.18 18.25 -8.56
N ALA A 159 15.37 18.87 -7.69
CA ALA A 159 14.07 18.31 -7.39
C ALA A 159 13.29 18.28 -8.70
N TYR A 160 12.70 17.15 -9.00
CA TYR A 160 11.77 17.07 -10.10
C TYR A 160 10.79 18.23 -10.08
#